data_bd5c3a6ffa154207737f594fc47428a6
#
_entry.id   bd5c3a6ffa154207737f594fc47428a6
#
_cell.length_a   1.000
_cell.length_b   1.000
_cell.length_c   1.000
_cell.angle_alpha   90.00
_cell.angle_beta   90.00
_cell.angle_gamma   90.00
#
_symmetry.space_group_name_H-M   'P 1'
#
loop_
_entity.id
_entity.type
_entity.pdbx_description
1 polymer ?
#
loop_
_entity_poly.entity_id
_entity_poly.type
_entity_poly.pdbx_seq_one_letter_code
_entity_poly.pdbx_strand_id
1 'polypeptide(L)'
;PYICGTYFGYRKVDVLRVVSIAKSISEKPKYLDVGCGYGDFLEKIREFIPNAIGIEKDGGIFYEFNRVKPDYIQIKDVSLDLNEKFDVIFVGWMDPGVDFRKSVANSTDIVITTLDQGISLGAEFEEFGFRRIAWWRTPSWLDVNYQIMNKYYTKMSNQIYDYLFDLRGAHNLWYVYTKKSGYDNIIKNALTHFQYEDQSRYDFEQIMDQCGFEYSENSQLSKKVDNTNFSALWNIEFE
;
A
#
# COMPACT_ATOMS: atom_id res chain seq x y z
N PRO A 1 10.11 7.63 -6.42
CA PRO A 1 10.38 6.34 -7.02
C PRO A 1 9.54 5.23 -6.41
N TYR A 2 9.31 4.19 -7.17
CA TYR A 2 8.62 2.98 -6.76
C TYR A 2 9.53 2.16 -5.85
N ILE A 3 8.98 1.52 -4.85
CA ILE A 3 9.73 0.66 -3.93
C ILE A 3 9.18 -0.75 -4.04
N CYS A 4 10.05 -1.71 -4.30
CA CYS A 4 9.68 -3.11 -4.34
C CYS A 4 9.62 -3.67 -2.93
N GLY A 5 8.41 -3.75 -2.37
CA GLY A 5 8.17 -4.46 -1.12
C GLY A 5 8.09 -5.98 -1.34
N THR A 6 8.12 -6.74 -0.27
CA THR A 6 8.03 -8.21 -0.32
C THR A 6 6.63 -8.68 -0.69
N TYR A 7 5.59 -8.00 -0.18
CA TYR A 7 4.19 -8.39 -0.37
C TYR A 7 3.44 -7.49 -1.33
N PHE A 8 3.78 -6.21 -1.42
CA PHE A 8 3.13 -5.28 -2.33
C PHE A 8 4.08 -4.18 -2.78
N GLY A 9 3.81 -3.62 -3.97
CA GLY A 9 4.53 -2.46 -4.46
C GLY A 9 3.96 -1.17 -3.88
N TYR A 10 4.85 -0.23 -3.56
CA TYR A 10 4.50 1.10 -3.10
C TYR A 10 5.56 2.11 -3.55
N ARG A 11 5.21 3.37 -3.48
CA ARG A 11 6.10 4.47 -3.86
C ARG A 11 6.53 5.24 -2.62
N LYS A 12 7.63 5.97 -2.74
CA LYS A 12 8.04 6.90 -1.68
C LYS A 12 6.92 7.89 -1.31
N VAL A 13 6.16 8.36 -2.31
CA VAL A 13 5.02 9.27 -2.06
C VAL A 13 3.91 8.60 -1.24
N ASP A 14 3.68 7.30 -1.40
CA ASP A 14 2.69 6.58 -0.60
C ASP A 14 3.12 6.54 0.88
N VAL A 15 4.39 6.28 1.16
CA VAL A 15 4.97 6.38 2.51
C VAL A 15 4.77 7.80 3.07
N LEU A 16 5.12 8.83 2.30
CA LEU A 16 4.99 10.23 2.74
C LEU A 16 3.53 10.64 2.99
N ARG A 17 2.58 10.14 2.20
CA ARG A 17 1.14 10.34 2.42
C ARG A 17 0.71 9.75 3.76
N VAL A 18 1.05 8.51 4.03
CA VAL A 18 0.73 7.84 5.31
C VAL A 18 1.37 8.56 6.50
N VAL A 19 2.65 8.90 6.39
CA VAL A 19 3.38 9.65 7.43
C VAL A 19 2.77 11.02 7.67
N SER A 20 2.38 11.74 6.60
CA SER A 20 1.76 13.06 6.70
C SER A 20 0.42 13.00 7.44
N ILE A 21 -0.39 11.99 7.16
CA ILE A 21 -1.64 11.75 7.90
C ILE A 21 -1.34 11.54 9.38
N ALA A 22 -0.45 10.63 9.72
CA ALA A 22 -0.14 10.32 11.11
C ALA A 22 0.39 11.53 11.87
N LYS A 23 1.33 12.27 11.28
CA LYS A 23 1.94 13.46 11.89
C LYS A 23 0.99 14.65 11.97
N SER A 24 -0.05 14.71 11.15
CA SER A 24 -1.06 15.76 11.27
C SER A 24 -1.95 15.61 12.51
N ILE A 25 -2.00 14.41 13.08
CA ILE A 25 -2.78 14.11 14.28
C ILE A 25 -1.95 14.33 15.54
N SER A 26 -0.68 13.95 15.51
CA SER A 26 0.24 14.07 16.66
C SER A 26 1.68 14.22 16.17
N GLU A 27 2.50 14.99 16.87
CA GLU A 27 3.94 15.09 16.60
C GLU A 27 4.67 13.73 16.75
N LYS A 28 4.18 12.93 17.71
CA LYS A 28 4.70 11.57 17.98
C LYS A 28 3.55 10.56 17.89
N PRO A 29 3.05 10.30 16.69
CA PRO A 29 1.86 9.48 16.54
C PRO A 29 2.13 8.04 16.97
N LYS A 30 1.17 7.44 17.65
CA LYS A 30 1.11 5.99 17.86
C LYS A 30 0.60 5.34 16.58
N TYR A 31 1.50 4.70 15.87
CA TYR A 31 1.22 4.05 14.58
C TYR A 31 1.35 2.54 14.71
N LEU A 32 0.38 1.82 14.19
CA LEU A 32 0.36 0.36 14.12
C LEU A 32 0.20 -0.10 12.67
N ASP A 33 1.02 -1.04 12.26
CA ASP A 33 0.92 -1.79 11.00
C ASP A 33 0.38 -3.20 11.31
N VAL A 34 -0.82 -3.50 10.82
CA VAL A 34 -1.50 -4.78 11.05
C VAL A 34 -1.31 -5.69 9.85
N GLY A 35 -0.82 -6.91 10.11
CA GLY A 35 -0.42 -7.83 9.06
C GLY A 35 0.83 -7.34 8.33
N CYS A 36 1.80 -6.86 9.11
CA CYS A 36 2.97 -6.15 8.56
C CYS A 36 3.96 -7.06 7.80
N GLY A 37 3.74 -8.37 7.78
CA GLY A 37 4.66 -9.32 7.15
C GLY A 37 6.07 -9.20 7.72
N TYR A 38 7.08 -9.10 6.86
CA TYR A 38 8.48 -8.89 7.29
C TYR A 38 8.75 -7.47 7.80
N GLY A 39 7.80 -6.54 7.66
CA GLY A 39 7.94 -5.16 8.08
C GLY A 39 8.62 -4.24 7.05
N ASP A 40 8.69 -4.63 5.78
CA ASP A 40 9.37 -3.84 4.75
C ASP A 40 8.74 -2.44 4.59
N PHE A 41 7.41 -2.35 4.57
CA PHE A 41 6.73 -1.06 4.54
C PHE A 41 6.84 -0.31 5.87
N LEU A 42 6.67 -1.03 6.97
CA LEU A 42 6.81 -0.47 8.32
C LEU A 42 8.21 0.12 8.56
N GLU A 43 9.26 -0.50 8.03
CA GLU A 43 10.63 0.05 8.11
C GLU A 43 10.70 1.44 7.47
N LYS A 44 10.04 1.64 6.32
CA LYS A 44 9.98 2.94 5.66
C LYS A 44 9.19 3.97 6.46
N ILE A 45 8.11 3.56 7.10
CA ILE A 45 7.36 4.42 8.03
C ILE A 45 8.24 4.80 9.23
N ARG A 46 9.02 3.88 9.76
CA ARG A 46 9.90 4.11 10.92
C ARG A 46 11.04 5.10 10.65
N GLU A 47 11.43 5.31 9.42
CA GLU A 47 12.36 6.40 9.05
C GLU A 47 11.83 7.77 9.50
N PHE A 48 10.51 7.94 9.59
CA PHE A 48 9.80 9.18 9.96
C PHE A 48 9.08 9.10 11.31
N ILE A 49 8.64 7.91 11.71
CA ILE A 49 7.91 7.62 12.95
C ILE A 49 8.66 6.47 13.68
N PRO A 50 9.76 6.77 14.37
CA PRO A 50 10.64 5.73 14.94
C PRO A 50 9.97 4.79 15.94
N ASN A 51 8.88 5.23 16.57
CA ASN A 51 8.09 4.44 17.53
C ASN A 51 6.94 3.64 16.90
N ALA A 52 6.81 3.65 15.58
CA ALA A 52 5.84 2.80 14.89
C ALA A 52 6.13 1.32 15.16
N ILE A 53 5.09 0.53 15.36
CA ILE A 53 5.15 -0.91 15.62
C ILE A 53 4.31 -1.69 14.61
N GLY A 54 4.61 -2.97 14.46
CA GLY A 54 3.86 -3.89 13.62
C GLY A 54 3.36 -5.10 14.39
N ILE A 55 2.29 -5.68 13.88
CA ILE A 55 1.75 -6.95 14.34
C ILE A 55 1.68 -7.89 13.15
N GLU A 56 2.19 -9.10 13.35
CA GLU A 56 2.07 -10.21 12.41
C GLU A 56 1.53 -11.44 13.17
N LYS A 57 0.59 -12.16 12.55
CA LYS A 57 0.01 -13.34 13.16
C LYS A 57 0.94 -14.54 13.09
N ASP A 58 1.56 -14.72 11.92
CA ASP A 58 2.41 -15.87 11.63
C ASP A 58 3.90 -15.54 11.84
N GLY A 59 4.42 -15.89 13.00
CA GLY A 59 5.86 -15.77 13.26
C GLY A 59 6.73 -16.75 12.47
N GLY A 60 6.13 -17.79 11.89
CA GLY A 60 6.83 -18.81 11.09
C GLY A 60 7.45 -18.23 9.82
N ILE A 61 6.87 -17.18 9.27
CA ILE A 61 7.40 -16.52 8.07
C ILE A 61 8.86 -16.06 8.21
N PHE A 62 9.27 -15.61 9.39
CA PHE A 62 10.65 -15.18 9.63
C PHE A 62 11.60 -16.38 9.65
N TYR A 63 11.17 -17.49 10.20
CA TYR A 63 11.96 -18.72 10.27
C TYR A 63 12.09 -19.38 8.90
N GLU A 64 11.00 -19.54 8.16
CA GLU A 64 10.97 -20.20 6.85
C GLU A 64 11.89 -19.51 5.83
N PHE A 65 11.98 -18.20 5.89
CA PHE A 65 12.80 -17.41 4.97
C PHE A 65 14.13 -16.93 5.59
N ASN A 66 14.52 -17.53 6.71
CA ASN A 66 15.78 -17.24 7.40
C ASN A 66 15.99 -15.73 7.69
N ARG A 67 14.92 -15.05 8.06
CA ARG A 67 14.91 -13.62 8.42
C ARG A 67 14.87 -13.44 9.93
N VAL A 68 15.60 -12.46 10.42
CA VAL A 68 15.52 -12.04 11.82
C VAL A 68 14.30 -11.14 12.00
N LYS A 69 13.39 -11.54 12.90
CA LYS A 69 12.24 -10.69 13.25
C LYS A 69 12.71 -9.42 13.97
N PRO A 70 12.36 -8.23 13.47
CA PRO A 70 12.66 -6.99 14.18
C PRO A 70 11.94 -6.90 15.54
N ASP A 71 12.55 -6.22 16.50
CA ASP A 71 11.98 -6.05 17.85
C ASP A 71 10.68 -5.25 17.87
N TYR A 72 10.47 -4.37 16.89
CA TYR A 72 9.26 -3.57 16.75
C TYR A 72 8.09 -4.32 16.10
N ILE A 73 8.25 -5.60 15.75
CA ILE A 73 7.19 -6.48 15.26
C ILE A 73 6.81 -7.47 16.36
N GLN A 74 5.54 -7.47 16.72
CA GLN A 74 4.95 -8.40 17.69
C GLN A 74 4.23 -9.52 16.96
N ILE A 75 4.41 -10.75 17.45
CA ILE A 75 3.60 -11.90 16.97
C ILE A 75 2.32 -11.92 17.80
N LYS A 76 1.21 -11.56 17.18
CA LYS A 76 -0.09 -11.44 17.83
C LYS A 76 -1.23 -11.61 16.85
N ASP A 77 -2.27 -12.29 17.25
CA ASP A 77 -3.52 -12.36 16.49
C ASP A 77 -4.38 -11.12 16.75
N VAL A 78 -4.58 -10.32 15.73
CA VAL A 78 -5.35 -9.06 15.77
C VAL A 78 -6.86 -9.32 15.88
N SER A 79 -7.36 -10.52 15.57
CA SER A 79 -8.77 -10.88 15.82
C SER A 79 -9.13 -10.83 17.31
N LEU A 80 -8.13 -10.97 18.17
CA LEU A 80 -8.23 -10.70 19.60
C LEU A 80 -8.15 -9.18 19.83
N ASP A 81 -8.85 -8.66 20.82
CA ASP A 81 -8.83 -7.23 21.12
C ASP A 81 -7.39 -6.71 21.31
N LEU A 82 -7.05 -5.62 20.63
CA LEU A 82 -5.73 -5.00 20.74
C LEU A 82 -5.45 -4.44 22.14
N ASN A 83 -6.51 -4.08 22.90
CA ASN A 83 -6.44 -3.50 24.25
C ASN A 83 -5.60 -2.21 24.34
N GLU A 84 -5.36 -1.57 23.23
CA GLU A 84 -4.57 -0.34 23.11
C GLU A 84 -5.17 0.60 22.06
N LYS A 85 -4.93 1.88 22.21
CA LYS A 85 -5.36 2.91 21.26
C LYS A 85 -4.18 3.42 20.45
N PHE A 86 -4.43 3.61 19.15
CA PHE A 86 -3.48 4.15 18.20
C PHE A 86 -4.06 5.40 17.53
N ASP A 87 -3.20 6.32 17.13
CA ASP A 87 -3.60 7.49 16.35
C ASP A 87 -3.95 7.07 14.90
N VAL A 88 -3.17 6.15 14.34
CA VAL A 88 -3.40 5.57 13.01
C VAL A 88 -3.10 4.08 13.04
N ILE A 89 -3.99 3.29 12.45
CA ILE A 89 -3.73 1.89 12.11
C ILE A 89 -3.71 1.75 10.60
N PHE A 90 -2.63 1.15 10.09
CA PHE A 90 -2.50 0.73 8.71
C PHE A 90 -2.81 -0.75 8.60
N VAL A 91 -3.59 -1.13 7.60
CA VAL A 91 -3.93 -2.52 7.29
C VAL A 91 -3.55 -2.77 5.83
N GLY A 92 -2.45 -3.47 5.63
CA GLY A 92 -2.02 -3.88 4.30
C GLY A 92 -2.48 -5.30 4.02
N TRP A 93 -3.26 -5.51 2.96
CA TRP A 93 -3.60 -6.84 2.43
C TRP A 93 -4.16 -7.81 3.47
N MET A 94 -5.42 -7.60 3.82
CA MET A 94 -6.11 -8.51 4.71
C MET A 94 -6.40 -9.83 3.99
N ASP A 95 -5.89 -10.93 4.55
CA ASP A 95 -6.17 -12.27 4.05
C ASP A 95 -7.66 -12.60 4.16
N PRO A 96 -8.26 -13.23 3.14
CA PRO A 96 -9.59 -13.76 3.25
C PRO A 96 -9.62 -14.88 4.32
N GLY A 97 -10.50 -14.77 5.29
CA GLY A 97 -10.73 -15.85 6.27
C GLY A 97 -11.08 -15.39 7.67
N VAL A 98 -10.35 -14.45 8.27
CA VAL A 98 -10.65 -13.94 9.61
C VAL A 98 -10.87 -12.44 9.54
N ASP A 99 -12.11 -12.01 9.80
CA ASP A 99 -12.44 -10.59 9.87
C ASP A 99 -12.01 -10.00 11.21
N PHE A 100 -10.95 -9.19 11.20
CA PHE A 100 -10.43 -8.50 12.38
C PHE A 100 -10.74 -6.98 12.37
N ARG A 101 -11.55 -6.51 11.42
CA ARG A 101 -11.87 -5.08 11.28
C ARG A 101 -12.49 -4.47 12.54
N LYS A 102 -13.28 -5.24 13.27
CA LYS A 102 -13.87 -4.78 14.54
C LYS A 102 -12.80 -4.43 15.59
N SER A 103 -11.79 -5.27 15.73
CA SER A 103 -10.67 -5.02 16.65
C SER A 103 -9.90 -3.76 16.28
N VAL A 104 -9.60 -3.60 14.99
CA VAL A 104 -8.97 -2.38 14.45
C VAL A 104 -9.84 -1.16 14.70
N ALA A 105 -11.13 -1.23 14.35
CA ALA A 105 -12.08 -0.13 14.50
C ALA A 105 -12.25 0.33 15.96
N ASN A 106 -12.15 -0.61 16.90
CA ASN A 106 -12.18 -0.30 18.33
C ASN A 106 -10.91 0.39 18.84
N SER A 107 -9.81 0.28 18.09
CA SER A 107 -8.47 0.70 18.55
C SER A 107 -7.97 2.00 17.94
N THR A 108 -8.67 2.56 16.95
CA THR A 108 -8.29 3.84 16.33
C THR A 108 -9.50 4.61 15.81
N ASP A 109 -9.29 5.89 15.51
CA ASP A 109 -10.21 6.74 14.78
C ASP A 109 -9.81 6.93 13.31
N ILE A 110 -8.61 6.47 12.91
CA ILE A 110 -8.10 6.57 11.55
C ILE A 110 -7.55 5.24 11.10
N VAL A 111 -8.11 4.72 10.00
CA VAL A 111 -7.63 3.50 9.34
C VAL A 111 -7.16 3.86 7.93
N ILE A 112 -5.98 3.39 7.58
CA ILE A 112 -5.47 3.44 6.21
C ILE A 112 -5.35 2.00 5.73
N THR A 113 -5.97 1.68 4.59
CA THR A 113 -5.91 0.34 4.01
C THR A 113 -5.27 0.38 2.65
N THR A 114 -4.55 -0.68 2.30
CA THR A 114 -4.20 -0.97 0.91
C THR A 114 -4.66 -2.37 0.54
N LEU A 115 -5.23 -2.50 -0.63
CA LEU A 115 -5.78 -3.73 -1.13
C LEU A 115 -5.56 -3.86 -2.64
N ASP A 116 -5.54 -5.08 -3.11
CA ASP A 116 -5.57 -5.37 -4.53
C ASP A 116 -7.02 -5.40 -5.01
N GLN A 117 -7.31 -4.67 -6.07
CA GLN A 117 -8.66 -4.58 -6.60
C GLN A 117 -9.10 -5.96 -7.14
N GLY A 118 -9.96 -6.63 -6.43
CA GLY A 118 -10.56 -7.91 -6.80
C GLY A 118 -10.11 -9.14 -6.01
N ILE A 119 -9.08 -9.05 -5.19
CA ILE A 119 -8.56 -10.20 -4.42
C ILE A 119 -8.74 -10.01 -2.91
N SER A 120 -8.62 -8.79 -2.41
CA SER A 120 -8.71 -8.52 -0.97
C SER A 120 -10.15 -8.31 -0.53
N LEU A 121 -10.57 -9.05 0.48
CA LEU A 121 -11.83 -8.85 1.17
C LEU A 121 -11.60 -7.96 2.40
N GLY A 122 -12.61 -7.14 2.76
CA GLY A 122 -12.67 -6.53 4.08
C GLY A 122 -11.84 -5.27 4.28
N ALA A 123 -11.54 -4.54 3.21
CA ALA A 123 -10.92 -3.21 3.33
C ALA A 123 -11.92 -2.10 3.66
N GLU A 124 -13.19 -2.41 3.71
CA GLU A 124 -14.28 -1.47 3.95
C GLU A 124 -14.54 -1.35 5.45
N PHE A 125 -14.56 -0.12 5.94
CA PHE A 125 -14.74 0.18 7.36
C PHE A 125 -16.01 0.97 7.66
N GLU A 126 -16.85 1.22 6.65
CA GLU A 126 -18.10 2.00 6.77
C GLU A 126 -19.07 1.37 7.77
N GLU A 127 -19.16 0.04 7.81
CA GLU A 127 -20.05 -0.67 8.75
C GLU A 127 -19.63 -0.49 10.23
N PHE A 128 -18.39 -0.03 10.48
CA PHE A 128 -17.86 0.30 11.82
C PHE A 128 -17.92 1.81 12.12
N GLY A 129 -18.69 2.57 11.35
CA GLY A 129 -18.90 4.00 11.55
C GLY A 129 -17.81 4.90 10.98
N PHE A 130 -16.91 4.37 10.17
CA PHE A 130 -15.93 5.16 9.45
C PHE A 130 -16.52 5.74 8.16
N ARG A 131 -15.94 6.85 7.72
CA ARG A 131 -16.18 7.44 6.40
C ARG A 131 -14.86 7.39 5.64
N ARG A 132 -14.89 6.99 4.38
CA ARG A 132 -13.76 7.17 3.49
C ARG A 132 -13.67 8.64 3.12
N ILE A 133 -12.50 9.24 3.24
CA ILE A 133 -12.27 10.68 3.02
C ILE A 133 -11.29 10.95 1.90
N ALA A 134 -10.48 9.98 1.55
CA ALA A 134 -9.54 10.05 0.44
C ALA A 134 -9.17 8.65 -0.03
N TRP A 135 -8.78 8.57 -1.30
CA TRP A 135 -8.23 7.35 -1.86
C TRP A 135 -7.31 7.65 -3.05
N TRP A 136 -6.42 6.72 -3.35
CA TRP A 136 -5.57 6.77 -4.53
C TRP A 136 -5.15 5.36 -4.95
N ARG A 137 -4.47 5.27 -6.10
CA ARG A 137 -3.96 4.02 -6.65
C ARG A 137 -2.45 4.04 -6.75
N THR A 138 -1.85 2.85 -6.68
CA THR A 138 -0.46 2.61 -7.07
C THR A 138 -0.38 1.41 -8.00
N PRO A 139 0.66 1.30 -8.85
CA PRO A 139 0.92 0.09 -9.61
C PRO A 139 1.03 -1.11 -8.67
N SER A 140 0.34 -2.19 -9.00
CA SER A 140 0.47 -3.47 -8.32
C SER A 140 1.67 -4.26 -8.85
N TRP A 141 2.01 -5.35 -8.17
CA TRP A 141 2.96 -6.33 -8.70
C TRP A 141 2.51 -6.91 -10.04
N LEU A 142 1.21 -7.00 -10.28
CA LEU A 142 0.68 -7.45 -11.57
C LEU A 142 1.02 -6.46 -12.68
N ASP A 143 0.94 -5.16 -12.42
CA ASP A 143 1.37 -4.14 -13.39
C ASP A 143 2.86 -4.26 -13.71
N VAL A 144 3.70 -4.44 -12.68
CA VAL A 144 5.14 -4.64 -12.84
C VAL A 144 5.42 -5.93 -13.62
N ASN A 145 4.78 -7.04 -13.25
CA ASN A 145 4.94 -8.32 -13.94
C ASN A 145 4.47 -8.24 -15.39
N TYR A 146 3.35 -7.58 -15.66
CA TYR A 146 2.87 -7.36 -17.01
C TYR A 146 3.90 -6.60 -17.86
N GLN A 147 4.50 -5.56 -17.32
CA GLN A 147 5.55 -4.80 -18.01
C GLN A 147 6.78 -5.67 -18.31
N ILE A 148 7.19 -6.49 -17.36
CA ILE A 148 8.29 -7.45 -17.52
C ILE A 148 7.95 -8.47 -18.61
N MET A 149 6.76 -9.03 -18.56
CA MET A 149 6.33 -10.05 -19.54
C MET A 149 6.23 -9.46 -20.95
N ASN A 150 5.73 -8.25 -21.09
CA ASN A 150 5.73 -7.54 -22.38
C ASN A 150 7.14 -7.32 -22.94
N LYS A 151 8.11 -7.10 -22.07
CA LYS A 151 9.48 -6.85 -22.46
C LYS A 151 10.20 -8.12 -22.92
N TYR A 152 10.06 -9.19 -22.14
CA TYR A 152 10.86 -10.40 -22.32
C TYR A 152 10.15 -11.51 -23.11
N TYR A 153 8.84 -11.50 -23.17
CA TYR A 153 8.03 -12.55 -23.78
C TYR A 153 7.23 -12.05 -24.99
N THR A 154 7.94 -11.59 -26.03
CA THR A 154 7.33 -11.04 -27.25
C THR A 154 6.52 -12.07 -28.07
N LYS A 155 6.51 -13.35 -27.67
CA LYS A 155 5.80 -14.45 -28.34
C LYS A 155 4.73 -15.11 -27.48
N MET A 156 4.17 -14.38 -26.51
CA MET A 156 3.06 -14.93 -25.74
C MET A 156 1.81 -15.13 -26.61
N SER A 157 1.06 -16.20 -26.32
CA SER A 157 -0.25 -16.39 -26.96
C SER A 157 -1.18 -15.23 -26.61
N ASN A 158 -2.05 -14.84 -27.54
CA ASN A 158 -3.03 -13.77 -27.31
C ASN A 158 -3.88 -14.01 -26.05
N GLN A 159 -4.20 -15.27 -25.72
CA GLN A 159 -4.96 -15.63 -24.52
C GLN A 159 -4.25 -15.25 -23.21
N ILE A 160 -2.94 -15.46 -23.14
CA ILE A 160 -2.15 -15.05 -21.95
C ILE A 160 -2.06 -13.53 -21.89
N TYR A 161 -1.95 -12.89 -23.04
CA TYR A 161 -1.92 -11.43 -23.14
C TYR A 161 -3.23 -10.80 -22.66
N ASP A 162 -4.37 -11.35 -23.10
CA ASP A 162 -5.70 -10.87 -22.69
C ASP A 162 -5.92 -11.09 -21.19
N TYR A 163 -5.56 -12.26 -20.67
CA TYR A 163 -5.65 -12.57 -19.24
C TYR A 163 -4.80 -11.61 -18.39
N LEU A 164 -3.57 -11.33 -18.80
CA LEU A 164 -2.71 -10.39 -18.09
C LEU A 164 -3.18 -8.94 -18.24
N PHE A 165 -3.83 -8.62 -19.35
CA PHE A 165 -4.43 -7.31 -19.56
C PHE A 165 -5.64 -7.09 -18.66
N ASP A 166 -6.46 -8.10 -18.45
CA ASP A 166 -7.57 -8.06 -17.49
C ASP A 166 -7.07 -7.93 -16.05
N LEU A 167 -6.01 -8.65 -15.70
CA LEU A 167 -5.35 -8.53 -14.41
C LEU A 167 -4.68 -7.15 -14.19
N ARG A 168 -4.32 -6.46 -15.27
CA ARG A 168 -3.71 -5.12 -15.22
C ARG A 168 -4.62 -4.07 -14.57
N GLY A 169 -5.93 -4.28 -14.60
CA GLY A 169 -6.88 -3.41 -13.91
C GLY A 169 -6.78 -3.48 -12.37
N ALA A 170 -6.08 -4.48 -11.84
CA ALA A 170 -5.92 -4.70 -10.42
C ALA A 170 -4.79 -3.84 -9.84
N HIS A 171 -5.03 -2.56 -9.70
CA HIS A 171 -4.11 -1.65 -9.01
C HIS A 171 -4.28 -1.75 -7.50
N ASN A 172 -3.20 -1.51 -6.76
CA ASN A 172 -3.32 -1.31 -5.32
C ASN A 172 -4.13 -0.05 -5.05
N LEU A 173 -5.22 -0.23 -4.32
CA LEU A 173 -6.06 0.86 -3.84
C LEU A 173 -5.65 1.19 -2.42
N TRP A 174 -5.53 2.48 -2.15
CA TRP A 174 -5.29 3.03 -0.83
C TRP A 174 -6.52 3.80 -0.40
N TYR A 175 -7.10 3.41 0.73
CA TYR A 175 -8.25 4.08 1.32
C TYR A 175 -7.89 4.69 2.67
N VAL A 176 -8.33 5.91 2.89
CA VAL A 176 -8.17 6.61 4.16
C VAL A 176 -9.54 6.82 4.77
N TYR A 177 -9.71 6.25 5.95
CA TYR A 177 -10.94 6.26 6.71
C TYR A 177 -10.80 7.02 8.02
N THR A 178 -11.83 7.76 8.41
CA THR A 178 -11.96 8.30 9.76
C THR A 178 -13.39 8.19 10.27
N LYS A 179 -13.56 7.98 11.57
CA LYS A 179 -14.86 8.02 12.25
C LYS A 179 -15.05 9.29 13.08
N LYS A 180 -13.98 10.07 13.29
CA LYS A 180 -14.01 11.26 14.11
C LYS A 180 -14.27 12.52 13.27
N SER A 181 -15.35 13.23 13.59
CA SER A 181 -15.63 14.50 12.94
C SER A 181 -14.50 15.51 13.27
N GLY A 182 -14.10 16.31 12.30
CA GLY A 182 -12.99 17.25 12.42
C GLY A 182 -11.63 16.71 11.93
N TYR A 183 -11.43 15.40 11.85
CA TYR A 183 -10.21 14.85 11.26
C TYR A 183 -10.20 14.94 9.72
N ASP A 184 -11.37 15.01 9.09
CA ASP A 184 -11.51 15.11 7.63
C ASP A 184 -10.67 16.26 7.07
N ASN A 185 -10.83 17.47 7.60
CA ASN A 185 -10.10 18.64 7.12
C ASN A 185 -8.60 18.56 7.44
N ILE A 186 -8.24 18.03 8.61
CA ILE A 186 -6.83 17.86 9.01
C ILE A 186 -6.13 16.92 8.04
N ILE A 187 -6.74 15.77 7.76
CA ILE A 187 -6.19 14.76 6.86
C ILE A 187 -6.16 15.26 5.41
N LYS A 188 -7.25 15.90 4.93
CA LYS A 188 -7.28 16.48 3.59
C LYS A 188 -6.18 17.53 3.40
N ASN A 189 -5.99 18.40 4.38
CA ASN A 189 -4.91 19.41 4.35
C ASN A 189 -3.52 18.74 4.34
N ALA A 190 -3.32 17.71 5.15
CA ALA A 190 -2.05 16.97 5.17
C ALA A 190 -1.73 16.30 3.83
N LEU A 191 -2.75 15.84 3.11
CA LEU A 191 -2.60 15.18 1.83
C LEU A 191 -2.50 16.14 0.63
N THR A 192 -2.92 17.39 0.78
CA THR A 192 -2.97 18.35 -0.34
C THR A 192 -1.60 18.56 -1.00
N HIS A 193 -0.51 18.51 -0.24
CA HIS A 193 0.85 18.63 -0.78
C HIS A 193 1.28 17.45 -1.65
N PHE A 194 0.57 16.32 -1.55
CA PHE A 194 0.85 15.09 -2.27
C PHE A 194 -0.29 14.71 -3.23
N GLN A 195 -1.22 15.62 -3.49
CA GLN A 195 -2.42 15.38 -4.29
C GLN A 195 -2.06 14.99 -5.72
N TYR A 196 -1.08 15.67 -6.30
CA TYR A 196 -0.64 15.42 -7.66
C TYR A 196 0.73 14.75 -7.66
N GLU A 197 0.89 13.77 -8.51
CA GLU A 197 2.17 13.14 -8.77
C GLU A 197 2.70 13.57 -10.13
N ASP A 198 3.95 14.00 -10.14
CA ASP A 198 4.65 14.32 -11.38
C ASP A 198 5.06 13.02 -12.08
N GLN A 199 4.35 12.70 -13.15
CA GLN A 199 4.57 11.50 -13.96
C GLN A 199 5.83 11.52 -14.80
N SER A 200 6.40 12.71 -15.07
CA SER A 200 7.68 12.79 -15.78
C SER A 200 8.80 12.06 -15.01
N ARG A 201 8.53 11.71 -13.73
CA ARG A 201 9.43 10.93 -12.87
C ARG A 201 9.12 9.42 -12.86
N TYR A 202 8.10 8.98 -13.57
CA TYR A 202 7.73 7.57 -13.65
C TYR A 202 8.58 6.89 -14.71
N ASP A 203 9.80 6.56 -14.33
CA ASP A 203 10.68 5.76 -15.14
C ASP A 203 10.47 4.28 -14.76
N PHE A 204 9.66 3.57 -15.55
CA PHE A 204 9.42 2.14 -15.35
C PHE A 204 10.70 1.32 -15.50
N GLU A 205 11.67 1.80 -16.24
CA GLU A 205 12.98 1.17 -16.42
C GLU A 205 13.76 1.24 -15.11
N GLN A 206 13.79 2.40 -14.48
CA GLN A 206 14.39 2.58 -13.16
C GLN A 206 13.66 1.75 -12.09
N ILE A 207 12.35 1.60 -12.19
CA ILE A 207 11.58 0.73 -11.30
C ILE A 207 12.03 -0.73 -11.45
N MET A 208 12.18 -1.21 -12.68
CA MET A 208 12.60 -2.57 -12.94
C MET A 208 14.03 -2.83 -12.44
N ASP A 209 14.94 -1.88 -12.65
CA ASP A 209 16.29 -1.96 -12.11
C ASP A 209 16.31 -2.03 -10.57
N GLN A 210 15.48 -1.22 -9.91
CA GLN A 210 15.32 -1.26 -8.45
C GLN A 210 14.73 -2.58 -7.95
N CYS A 211 13.93 -3.25 -8.78
CA CYS A 211 13.39 -4.58 -8.50
C CYS A 211 14.36 -5.72 -8.88
N GLY A 212 15.55 -5.42 -9.35
CA GLY A 212 16.57 -6.41 -9.72
C GLY A 212 16.35 -7.05 -11.10
N PHE A 213 15.61 -6.42 -11.99
CA PHE A 213 15.41 -6.88 -13.37
C PHE A 213 16.35 -6.14 -14.32
N GLU A 214 17.10 -6.88 -15.13
CA GLU A 214 17.98 -6.28 -16.13
C GLU A 214 17.20 -5.58 -17.24
N TYR A 215 17.59 -4.36 -17.55
CA TYR A 215 17.04 -3.55 -18.64
C TYR A 215 17.64 -3.92 -20.00
N SER A 216 16.81 -3.93 -21.04
CA SER A 216 17.29 -4.02 -22.43
C SER A 216 16.81 -2.80 -23.22
N GLU A 217 17.71 -2.11 -23.91
CA GLU A 217 17.46 -0.90 -24.71
C GLU A 217 16.41 -1.07 -25.83
N ASN A 218 16.05 -2.30 -26.16
CA ASN A 218 15.07 -2.62 -27.20
C ASN A 218 13.61 -2.69 -26.69
N SER A 219 13.33 -2.32 -25.44
CA SER A 219 11.97 -2.34 -24.94
C SER A 219 11.16 -1.17 -25.51
N GLN A 220 10.11 -1.47 -26.26
CA GLN A 220 9.17 -0.46 -26.76
C GLN A 220 8.10 -0.04 -25.72
N LEU A 221 8.34 -0.33 -24.46
CA LEU A 221 7.39 -0.14 -23.38
C LEU A 221 7.06 1.34 -23.15
N SER A 222 8.07 2.19 -23.16
CA SER A 222 7.91 3.64 -23.01
C SER A 222 6.95 4.24 -24.06
N LYS A 223 6.96 3.73 -25.29
CA LYS A 223 6.14 4.26 -26.37
C LYS A 223 4.65 3.88 -26.30
N LYS A 224 4.29 2.77 -25.65
CA LYS A 224 2.89 2.38 -25.46
C LYS A 224 2.26 2.98 -24.21
N VAL A 225 3.06 3.33 -23.25
CA VAL A 225 2.63 3.93 -21.98
C VAL A 225 2.34 5.44 -22.16
N ASP A 226 3.02 6.11 -23.08
CA ASP A 226 2.86 7.55 -23.33
C ASP A 226 1.47 7.98 -23.81
N ASN A 227 0.63 7.07 -24.27
CA ASN A 227 -0.70 7.39 -24.80
C ASN A 227 -1.84 7.21 -23.80
N THR A 228 -1.57 6.76 -22.60
CA THR A 228 -2.59 6.64 -21.55
C THR A 228 -2.37 7.71 -20.51
N ASN A 229 -3.43 8.42 -20.19
CA ASN A 229 -3.45 9.50 -19.20
C ASN A 229 -3.26 8.92 -17.79
N PHE A 230 -2.10 8.27 -17.55
CA PHE A 230 -1.75 7.65 -16.26
C PHE A 230 -1.68 8.66 -15.12
N SER A 231 -1.54 9.99 -15.43
CA SER A 231 -1.45 11.05 -14.43
C SER A 231 -2.64 11.08 -13.49
N ALA A 232 -3.81 10.87 -14.03
CA ALA A 232 -5.04 10.88 -13.24
C ALA A 232 -5.17 9.64 -12.32
N LEU A 233 -4.54 8.51 -12.65
CA LEU A 233 -4.70 7.26 -11.91
C LEU A 233 -4.04 7.28 -10.52
N TRP A 234 -2.98 8.07 -10.36
CA TRP A 234 -2.17 8.10 -9.15
C TRP A 234 -2.48 9.28 -8.23
N ASN A 235 -3.30 10.21 -8.70
CA ASN A 235 -3.71 11.37 -7.92
C ASN A 235 -4.62 10.96 -6.76
N ILE A 236 -4.63 11.78 -5.71
CA ILE A 236 -5.54 11.57 -4.59
C ILE A 236 -6.92 12.10 -4.98
N GLU A 237 -7.92 11.24 -4.79
CA GLU A 237 -9.32 11.63 -4.85
C GLU A 237 -9.83 11.88 -3.43
N PHE A 238 -10.47 13.02 -3.21
CA PHE A 238 -11.10 13.39 -1.93
C PHE A 238 -12.61 13.20 -2.02
N GLU A 239 -13.18 12.66 -0.94
CA GLU A 239 -14.64 12.48 -0.77
C GLU A 239 -15.25 13.46 0.24
#